data_560c055451b502bf9fa90c68f9807e3d
#
_entry.id   560c055451b502bf9fa90c68f9807e3d
#
_cell.length_a   1.000
_cell.length_b   1.000
_cell.length_c   1.000
_cell.angle_alpha   90.00
_cell.angle_beta   90.00
_cell.angle_gamma   90.00
#
_symmetry.space_group_name_H-M   'P 1'
#
loop_
_entity.id
_entity.type
_entity.pdbx_description
1 polymer ?
#
loop_
_entity_poly.entity_id
_entity_poly.type
_entity_poly.pdbx_seq_one_letter_code
_entity_poly.pdbx_strand_id
1 'polypeptide(L)'
;MKNSGKKVLILFLWASLLSCSNMKMAFNLNEIERSRELKNANVYITEAPKTITSSFCERSTGSNHDFYSEGDYWWPDDKNPNGPYIRKDGLTNPANFTEHREALIHFSQLSGVLASAYVLTNDKKYAQKLAEHLKAWFVNEATKMNPNLLYAQAIKGVATGRGIGIIDTVHLVEVTKAIQAIQGSSALSIADYNSIIQWFSNYLNWM
;
A
#
# COMPACT_ATOMS: atom_id res chain seq x y z
N MET A 1 14.24 63.49 46.67
CA MET A 1 13.26 63.02 45.66
C MET A 1 13.98 62.66 44.39
N LYS A 2 14.26 61.37 44.08
CA LYS A 2 14.66 60.85 42.78
C LYS A 2 15.10 59.39 42.97
N ASN A 3 14.16 58.42 42.91
CA ASN A 3 14.48 57.03 42.59
C ASN A 3 13.23 56.11 42.38
N SER A 4 12.05 56.73 42.07
CA SER A 4 10.84 55.97 41.91
C SER A 4 10.58 55.53 40.45
N GLY A 5 11.19 56.21 39.45
CA GLY A 5 10.89 55.94 38.01
C GLY A 5 11.64 54.76 37.40
N LYS A 6 12.76 54.35 37.94
CA LYS A 6 13.58 53.26 37.32
C LYS A 6 13.10 51.85 37.68
N LYS A 7 12.40 51.68 38.81
CA LYS A 7 11.90 50.34 39.22
C LYS A 7 10.64 49.94 38.49
N VAL A 8 9.83 50.88 38.04
CA VAL A 8 8.60 50.58 37.26
C VAL A 8 8.92 50.16 35.84
N LEU A 9 9.95 50.72 35.21
CA LEU A 9 10.35 50.39 33.86
C LEU A 9 10.95 48.97 33.73
N ILE A 10 11.64 48.50 34.77
CA ILE A 10 12.23 47.14 34.79
C ILE A 10 11.15 46.07 34.98
N LEU A 11 10.08 46.34 35.70
CA LEU A 11 8.95 45.42 35.87
C LEU A 11 8.14 45.24 34.57
N PHE A 12 8.00 46.26 33.75
CA PHE A 12 7.32 46.16 32.45
C PHE A 12 8.14 45.41 31.41
N LEU A 13 9.48 45.47 31.46
CA LEU A 13 10.33 44.67 30.55
C LEU A 13 10.35 43.18 30.92
N TRP A 14 10.16 42.81 32.17
CA TRP A 14 10.08 41.41 32.59
C TRP A 14 8.71 40.79 32.29
N ALA A 15 7.64 41.55 32.27
CA ALA A 15 6.31 41.06 31.91
C ALA A 15 6.18 40.76 30.41
N SER A 16 6.94 41.44 29.56
CA SER A 16 6.94 41.19 28.11
C SER A 16 7.80 39.99 27.69
N LEU A 17 8.68 39.48 28.53
CA LEU A 17 9.49 38.27 28.25
C LEU A 17 8.79 36.97 28.66
N LEU A 18 7.70 37.04 29.43
CA LEU A 18 6.92 35.87 29.82
C LEU A 18 5.79 35.52 28.83
N SER A 19 5.60 36.30 27.76
CA SER A 19 4.56 36.08 26.78
C SER A 19 4.97 35.24 25.59
N CYS A 20 6.19 34.71 25.56
CA CYS A 20 6.58 33.61 24.67
C CYS A 20 6.50 32.26 25.40
N SER A 21 5.40 31.99 26.07
CA SER A 21 5.07 30.61 26.41
C SER A 21 4.83 29.85 25.13
N ASN A 22 5.75 28.94 24.83
CA ASN A 22 5.63 27.91 23.78
C ASN A 22 4.21 27.32 23.79
N MET A 23 3.30 27.87 23.01
CA MET A 23 2.19 27.11 22.52
C MET A 23 2.78 26.08 21.51
N LYS A 24 3.40 25.03 22.04
CA LYS A 24 3.46 23.77 21.30
C LYS A 24 2.00 23.39 21.11
N MET A 25 1.42 23.80 19.99
CA MET A 25 0.22 23.11 19.53
C MET A 25 0.63 21.65 19.40
N ALA A 26 0.28 20.87 20.41
CA ALA A 26 0.45 19.42 20.35
C ALA A 26 -0.49 18.94 19.24
N PHE A 27 0.05 18.82 18.03
CA PHE A 27 -0.66 18.31 16.87
C PHE A 27 -0.91 16.82 17.12
N ASN A 28 -2.12 16.48 17.58
CA ASN A 28 -2.51 15.10 17.81
C ASN A 28 -3.05 14.51 16.51
N LEU A 29 -2.16 13.96 15.68
CA LEU A 29 -2.50 13.35 14.43
C LEU A 29 -3.57 12.24 14.58
N ASN A 30 -3.48 11.46 15.66
CA ASN A 30 -4.44 10.38 15.93
C ASN A 30 -5.86 10.91 16.12
N GLU A 31 -6.01 12.07 16.76
CA GLU A 31 -7.32 12.68 16.99
C GLU A 31 -7.90 13.24 15.68
N ILE A 32 -7.08 13.91 14.89
CA ILE A 32 -7.48 14.52 13.61
C ILE A 32 -7.87 13.46 12.59
N GLU A 33 -7.05 12.44 12.40
CA GLU A 33 -7.23 11.42 11.37
C GLU A 33 -8.20 10.30 11.76
N ARG A 34 -8.46 10.12 13.07
CA ARG A 34 -9.27 9.02 13.59
C ARG A 34 -10.61 8.86 12.90
N SER A 35 -11.35 9.95 12.71
CA SER A 35 -12.69 9.91 12.10
C SER A 35 -12.63 9.45 10.65
N ARG A 36 -11.65 9.93 9.90
CA ARG A 36 -11.44 9.58 8.50
C ARG A 36 -11.06 8.11 8.35
N GLU A 37 -10.07 7.66 9.13
CA GLU A 37 -9.58 6.28 9.08
C GLU A 37 -10.68 5.28 9.45
N LEU A 38 -11.46 5.54 10.52
CA LEU A 38 -12.54 4.64 10.91
C LEU A 38 -13.69 4.63 9.90
N LYS A 39 -13.99 5.75 9.24
CA LYS A 39 -14.98 5.78 8.15
C LYS A 39 -14.54 4.88 6.99
N ASN A 40 -13.28 4.99 6.55
CA ASN A 40 -12.74 4.16 5.48
C ASN A 40 -12.66 2.68 5.88
N ALA A 41 -12.23 2.37 7.10
CA ALA A 41 -12.15 1.02 7.62
C ALA A 41 -13.54 0.33 7.68
N ASN A 42 -14.60 1.07 7.99
CA ASN A 42 -15.95 0.54 7.99
C ASN A 42 -16.50 0.24 6.57
N VAL A 43 -15.93 0.82 5.53
CA VAL A 43 -16.19 0.40 4.14
C VAL A 43 -15.43 -0.91 3.88
N TYR A 44 -14.13 -0.93 4.10
CA TYR A 44 -13.27 -2.08 3.78
C TYR A 44 -13.59 -3.34 4.59
N ILE A 45 -14.17 -3.22 5.80
CA ILE A 45 -14.52 -4.39 6.62
C ILE A 45 -15.59 -5.28 5.96
N THR A 46 -16.36 -4.75 5.04
CA THR A 46 -17.41 -5.47 4.30
C THR A 46 -16.92 -6.12 3.01
N GLU A 47 -15.72 -5.78 2.55
CA GLU A 47 -15.21 -6.25 1.27
C GLU A 47 -14.67 -7.67 1.36
N ALA A 48 -15.00 -8.50 0.37
CA ALA A 48 -14.37 -9.79 0.18
C ALA A 48 -12.97 -9.64 -0.43
N PRO A 49 -12.01 -10.53 -0.13
CA PRO A 49 -10.72 -10.52 -0.76
C PRO A 49 -10.80 -10.63 -2.28
N LYS A 50 -10.12 -9.72 -2.97
CA LYS A 50 -9.89 -9.75 -4.41
C LYS A 50 -8.39 -9.85 -4.64
N THR A 51 -7.94 -10.95 -5.24
CA THR A 51 -6.53 -11.18 -5.58
C THR A 51 -6.33 -11.14 -7.08
N ILE A 52 -5.10 -11.34 -7.54
CA ILE A 52 -4.79 -11.40 -8.97
C ILE A 52 -5.55 -12.55 -9.68
N THR A 53 -5.92 -13.63 -8.96
CA THR A 53 -6.67 -14.76 -9.56
C THR A 53 -8.11 -14.41 -9.93
N SER A 54 -8.57 -13.21 -9.59
CA SER A 54 -9.91 -12.71 -9.97
C SER A 54 -10.00 -12.21 -11.41
N SER A 55 -8.86 -12.06 -12.07
CA SER A 55 -8.76 -11.55 -13.45
C SER A 55 -7.64 -12.29 -14.18
N PHE A 56 -7.76 -12.44 -15.49
CA PHE A 56 -6.73 -13.06 -16.31
C PHE A 56 -6.60 -12.30 -17.64
N CYS A 57 -5.37 -12.10 -18.09
CA CYS A 57 -5.09 -11.53 -19.40
C CYS A 57 -4.63 -12.61 -20.35
N GLU A 58 -5.33 -12.79 -21.46
CA GLU A 58 -4.97 -13.79 -22.51
C GLU A 58 -3.59 -13.52 -23.15
N ARG A 59 -3.06 -12.31 -23.01
CA ARG A 59 -1.70 -11.97 -23.48
C ARG A 59 -0.60 -12.42 -22.52
N SER A 60 -0.97 -12.81 -21.28
CA SER A 60 -0.03 -13.39 -20.33
C SER A 60 0.38 -14.80 -20.73
N THR A 61 1.66 -15.12 -20.59
CA THR A 61 2.17 -16.48 -20.73
C THR A 61 2.35 -17.20 -19.39
N GLY A 62 2.03 -16.52 -18.28
CA GLY A 62 2.04 -17.07 -16.93
C GLY A 62 0.74 -17.81 -16.59
N SER A 63 0.69 -18.35 -15.38
CA SER A 63 -0.50 -18.93 -14.78
C SER A 63 -1.43 -17.84 -14.22
N ASN A 64 -2.63 -18.22 -13.76
CA ASN A 64 -3.54 -17.29 -13.07
C ASN A 64 -3.05 -16.85 -11.68
N HIS A 65 -1.98 -17.46 -11.15
CA HIS A 65 -1.30 -17.07 -9.92
C HIS A 65 -0.12 -16.15 -10.17
N ASP A 66 0.23 -15.88 -11.42
CA ASP A 66 1.34 -15.00 -11.75
C ASP A 66 0.87 -13.57 -11.97
N PHE A 67 1.53 -12.64 -11.29
CA PHE A 67 1.26 -11.22 -11.51
C PHE A 67 1.64 -10.83 -12.94
N TYR A 68 0.72 -10.22 -13.65
CA TYR A 68 0.90 -9.73 -15.00
C TYR A 68 0.60 -8.24 -15.09
N SER A 69 1.43 -7.52 -15.79
CA SER A 69 1.17 -6.13 -16.19
C SER A 69 1.86 -5.84 -17.53
N GLU A 70 1.41 -4.81 -18.19
CA GLU A 70 1.95 -4.39 -19.49
C GLU A 70 2.67 -3.06 -19.38
N GLY A 71 3.66 -2.84 -20.23
CA GLY A 71 4.39 -1.58 -20.30
C GLY A 71 3.48 -0.45 -20.77
N ASP A 72 3.36 0.62 -19.98
CA ASP A 72 2.36 1.66 -20.17
C ASP A 72 2.42 2.35 -21.54
N TYR A 73 3.62 2.54 -22.09
CA TYR A 73 3.86 3.28 -23.33
C TYR A 73 4.02 2.40 -24.58
N TRP A 74 3.57 1.14 -24.52
CA TRP A 74 3.67 0.21 -25.63
C TRP A 74 2.31 -0.01 -26.29
N TRP A 75 2.29 0.13 -27.61
CA TRP A 75 1.10 0.18 -28.44
C TRP A 75 1.17 -0.81 -29.60
N PRO A 76 0.03 -1.31 -30.10
CA PRO A 76 0.02 -1.98 -31.40
C PRO A 76 0.66 -1.09 -32.47
N ASP A 77 1.40 -1.71 -33.41
CA ASP A 77 1.89 -1.02 -34.59
C ASP A 77 0.77 -0.97 -35.66
N ASP A 78 0.35 0.23 -36.02
CA ASP A 78 -0.70 0.45 -37.02
C ASP A 78 -0.34 -0.15 -38.40
N LYS A 79 0.97 -0.28 -38.69
CA LYS A 79 1.48 -0.89 -39.92
C LYS A 79 1.60 -2.41 -39.86
N ASN A 80 1.64 -2.98 -38.65
CA ASN A 80 1.74 -4.41 -38.37
C ASN A 80 0.95 -4.79 -37.12
N PRO A 81 -0.39 -4.78 -37.14
CA PRO A 81 -1.23 -4.94 -35.94
C PRO A 81 -1.02 -6.28 -35.19
N ASN A 82 -0.58 -7.32 -35.91
CA ASN A 82 -0.28 -8.63 -35.31
C ASN A 82 1.17 -8.79 -34.86
N GLY A 83 2.02 -7.79 -35.13
CA GLY A 83 3.42 -7.79 -34.79
C GLY A 83 3.71 -7.37 -33.37
N PRO A 84 5.01 -7.18 -33.06
CA PRO A 84 5.43 -6.64 -31.78
C PRO A 84 4.89 -5.23 -31.57
N TYR A 85 4.61 -4.89 -30.29
CA TYR A 85 4.23 -3.54 -29.90
C TYR A 85 5.39 -2.55 -30.10
N ILE A 86 5.06 -1.32 -30.44
CA ILE A 86 5.99 -0.20 -30.60
C ILE A 86 5.86 0.80 -29.45
N ARG A 87 6.94 1.47 -29.11
CA ARG A 87 6.95 2.48 -28.04
C ARG A 87 6.39 3.81 -28.55
N LYS A 88 5.42 4.37 -27.84
CA LYS A 88 4.93 5.74 -28.00
C LYS A 88 5.17 6.46 -26.66
N ASP A 89 6.36 7.05 -26.49
CA ASP A 89 6.79 7.61 -25.19
C ASP A 89 5.86 8.70 -24.68
N GLY A 90 5.55 8.65 -23.39
CA GLY A 90 4.61 9.59 -22.74
C GLY A 90 3.12 9.34 -23.04
N LEU A 91 2.78 8.35 -23.89
CA LEU A 91 1.39 8.01 -24.22
C LEU A 91 1.01 6.67 -23.60
N THR A 92 0.28 6.71 -22.49
CA THR A 92 -0.24 5.50 -21.85
C THR A 92 -1.27 4.81 -22.74
N ASN A 93 -1.09 3.51 -22.99
CA ASN A 93 -2.02 2.72 -23.76
C ASN A 93 -3.24 2.30 -22.92
N PRO A 94 -4.46 2.79 -23.21
CA PRO A 94 -5.64 2.49 -22.42
C PRO A 94 -6.15 1.05 -22.60
N ALA A 95 -5.64 0.30 -23.57
CA ALA A 95 -5.98 -1.10 -23.79
C ALA A 95 -5.08 -2.08 -23.02
N ASN A 96 -4.13 -1.56 -22.23
CA ASN A 96 -3.31 -2.38 -21.37
C ASN A 96 -4.13 -3.03 -20.26
N PHE A 97 -3.74 -4.23 -19.87
CA PHE A 97 -4.31 -4.91 -18.71
C PHE A 97 -3.82 -4.26 -17.41
N THR A 98 -4.74 -3.76 -16.59
CA THR A 98 -4.45 -3.03 -15.34
C THR A 98 -4.94 -3.73 -14.08
N GLU A 99 -5.78 -4.77 -14.20
CA GLU A 99 -6.55 -5.36 -13.12
C GLU A 99 -5.69 -5.94 -11.99
N HIS A 100 -4.53 -6.55 -12.29
CA HIS A 100 -3.63 -7.05 -11.26
C HIS A 100 -2.96 -5.90 -10.49
N ARG A 101 -2.56 -4.86 -11.19
CA ARG A 101 -1.98 -3.65 -10.58
C ARG A 101 -3.01 -2.95 -9.68
N GLU A 102 -4.22 -2.77 -10.17
CA GLU A 102 -5.32 -2.18 -9.41
C GLU A 102 -5.69 -3.01 -8.18
N ALA A 103 -5.76 -4.34 -8.31
CA ALA A 103 -6.02 -5.23 -7.18
C ALA A 103 -4.94 -5.12 -6.10
N LEU A 104 -3.65 -5.03 -6.49
CA LEU A 104 -2.55 -4.88 -5.54
C LEU A 104 -2.55 -3.51 -4.84
N ILE A 105 -2.81 -2.44 -5.58
CA ILE A 105 -2.92 -1.08 -5.03
C ILE A 105 -4.08 -1.03 -4.03
N HIS A 106 -5.24 -1.54 -4.42
CA HIS A 106 -6.41 -1.60 -3.55
C HIS A 106 -6.14 -2.41 -2.27
N PHE A 107 -5.53 -3.59 -2.42
CA PHE A 107 -5.12 -4.43 -1.28
C PHE A 107 -4.17 -3.70 -0.32
N SER A 108 -3.21 -2.93 -0.85
CA SER A 108 -2.28 -2.18 -0.01
C SER A 108 -2.97 -1.06 0.76
N GLN A 109 -3.87 -0.32 0.11
CA GLN A 109 -4.66 0.75 0.74
C GLN A 109 -5.57 0.20 1.84
N LEU A 110 -6.32 -0.86 1.54
CA LEU A 110 -7.17 -1.56 2.49
C LEU A 110 -6.35 -2.06 3.69
N SER A 111 -5.18 -2.65 3.46
CA SER A 111 -4.29 -3.16 4.51
C SER A 111 -3.84 -2.05 5.46
N GLY A 112 -3.40 -0.92 4.92
CA GLY A 112 -2.99 0.24 5.71
C GLY A 112 -4.14 0.80 6.57
N VAL A 113 -5.32 0.95 5.98
CA VAL A 113 -6.51 1.49 6.68
C VAL A 113 -7.02 0.55 7.76
N LEU A 114 -7.13 -0.76 7.49
CA LEU A 114 -7.58 -1.73 8.50
C LEU A 114 -6.57 -1.86 9.66
N ALA A 115 -5.27 -1.85 9.36
CA ALA A 115 -4.23 -1.85 10.39
C ALA A 115 -4.27 -0.58 11.24
N SER A 116 -4.43 0.59 10.62
CA SER A 116 -4.58 1.87 11.32
C SER A 116 -5.80 1.87 12.24
N ALA A 117 -6.95 1.39 11.75
CA ALA A 117 -8.17 1.29 12.54
C ALA A 117 -7.99 0.35 13.74
N TYR A 118 -7.29 -0.77 13.57
CA TYR A 118 -6.95 -1.66 14.68
C TYR A 118 -6.07 -0.97 15.72
N VAL A 119 -5.00 -0.29 15.31
CA VAL A 119 -4.10 0.44 16.21
C VAL A 119 -4.85 1.56 16.97
N LEU A 120 -5.73 2.28 16.30
CA LEU A 120 -6.49 3.38 16.89
C LEU A 120 -7.56 2.93 17.87
N THR A 121 -8.12 1.72 17.73
CA THR A 121 -9.30 1.27 18.49
C THR A 121 -9.05 0.05 19.35
N ASN A 122 -8.04 -0.74 19.04
CA ASN A 122 -7.82 -2.09 19.54
C ASN A 122 -9.00 -3.06 19.26
N ASP A 123 -9.89 -2.72 18.29
CA ASP A 123 -11.00 -3.57 17.90
C ASP A 123 -10.51 -4.66 16.93
N LYS A 124 -10.55 -5.90 17.42
CA LYS A 124 -10.02 -7.08 16.71
C LYS A 124 -10.69 -7.34 15.35
N LYS A 125 -11.91 -6.82 15.12
CA LYS A 125 -12.60 -7.02 13.84
C LYS A 125 -11.77 -6.52 12.64
N TYR A 126 -11.04 -5.39 12.80
CA TYR A 126 -10.20 -4.83 11.75
C TYR A 126 -8.99 -5.72 11.47
N ALA A 127 -8.32 -6.20 12.53
CA ALA A 127 -7.22 -7.13 12.37
C ALA A 127 -7.66 -8.48 11.75
N GLN A 128 -8.84 -8.98 12.12
CA GLN A 128 -9.42 -10.21 11.56
C GLN A 128 -9.73 -10.05 10.07
N LYS A 129 -10.33 -8.91 9.67
CA LYS A 129 -10.60 -8.63 8.26
C LYS A 129 -9.29 -8.50 7.46
N LEU A 130 -8.29 -7.81 7.98
CA LEU A 130 -6.98 -7.75 7.35
C LEU A 130 -6.35 -9.14 7.20
N ALA A 131 -6.43 -9.99 8.24
CA ALA A 131 -5.91 -11.35 8.18
C ALA A 131 -6.61 -12.20 7.10
N GLU A 132 -7.90 -12.00 6.86
CA GLU A 132 -8.64 -12.64 5.77
C GLU A 132 -8.03 -12.30 4.40
N HIS A 133 -7.78 -11.00 4.15
CA HIS A 133 -7.14 -10.55 2.90
C HIS A 133 -5.70 -11.04 2.76
N LEU A 134 -4.90 -10.97 3.83
CA LEU A 134 -3.52 -11.46 3.82
C LEU A 134 -3.44 -12.97 3.49
N LYS A 135 -4.35 -13.77 4.06
CA LYS A 135 -4.41 -15.20 3.74
C LYS A 135 -4.80 -15.45 2.28
N ALA A 136 -5.73 -14.67 1.74
CA ALA A 136 -6.11 -14.81 0.33
C ALA A 136 -4.94 -14.50 -0.61
N TRP A 137 -4.12 -13.48 -0.31
CA TRP A 137 -3.01 -13.06 -1.15
C TRP A 137 -1.76 -13.92 -1.04
N PHE A 138 -1.50 -14.54 0.14
CA PHE A 138 -0.19 -15.15 0.40
C PHE A 138 -0.24 -16.62 0.87
N VAL A 139 -1.41 -17.11 1.32
CA VAL A 139 -1.51 -18.44 1.95
C VAL A 139 -2.43 -19.39 1.22
N ASN A 140 -3.63 -18.93 0.82
CA ASN A 140 -4.65 -19.79 0.22
C ASN A 140 -4.22 -20.27 -1.17
N GLU A 141 -4.06 -21.57 -1.33
CA GLU A 141 -3.60 -22.21 -2.58
C GLU A 141 -4.46 -21.86 -3.81
N ALA A 142 -5.75 -21.58 -3.62
CA ALA A 142 -6.64 -21.24 -4.72
C ALA A 142 -6.51 -19.78 -5.18
N THR A 143 -5.95 -18.88 -4.36
CA THR A 143 -5.99 -17.44 -4.63
C THR A 143 -4.67 -16.71 -4.42
N LYS A 144 -3.67 -17.36 -3.83
CA LYS A 144 -2.38 -16.71 -3.54
C LYS A 144 -1.63 -16.31 -4.80
N MET A 145 -0.95 -15.20 -4.74
CA MET A 145 -0.01 -14.77 -5.76
C MET A 145 1.30 -15.56 -5.67
N ASN A 146 1.89 -15.94 -6.79
CA ASN A 146 3.25 -16.46 -6.84
C ASN A 146 4.26 -15.38 -6.40
N PRO A 147 5.29 -15.72 -5.63
CA PRO A 147 6.26 -14.76 -5.09
C PRO A 147 7.31 -14.35 -6.15
N ASN A 148 6.86 -13.85 -7.28
CA ASN A 148 7.71 -13.35 -8.37
C ASN A 148 6.95 -12.37 -9.27
N LEU A 149 7.67 -11.69 -10.16
CA LEU A 149 7.13 -10.77 -11.16
C LEU A 149 7.65 -11.10 -12.58
N LEU A 150 7.75 -12.39 -12.88
CA LEU A 150 8.29 -12.86 -14.17
C LEU A 150 7.54 -12.29 -15.37
N TYR A 151 6.26 -11.92 -15.20
CA TYR A 151 5.40 -11.43 -16.27
C TYR A 151 4.95 -9.97 -16.08
N ALA A 152 5.62 -9.23 -15.19
CA ALA A 152 5.32 -7.82 -14.99
C ALA A 152 5.97 -6.94 -16.06
N GLN A 153 5.29 -5.86 -16.45
CA GLN A 153 5.74 -4.90 -17.46
C GLN A 153 6.07 -5.57 -18.80
N ALA A 154 5.25 -6.56 -19.20
CA ALA A 154 5.36 -7.28 -20.46
C ALA A 154 5.17 -6.35 -21.66
N ILE A 155 5.73 -6.76 -22.81
CA ILE A 155 5.57 -6.07 -24.08
C ILE A 155 5.28 -7.11 -25.14
N LYS A 156 4.08 -7.10 -25.72
CA LYS A 156 3.67 -8.07 -26.73
C LYS A 156 4.70 -8.19 -27.85
N GLY A 157 5.19 -9.40 -28.10
CA GLY A 157 6.14 -9.71 -29.15
C GLY A 157 7.59 -9.25 -28.87
N VAL A 158 7.87 -8.64 -27.69
CA VAL A 158 9.21 -8.15 -27.31
C VAL A 158 9.70 -8.83 -26.04
N ALA A 159 8.90 -8.82 -24.97
CA ALA A 159 9.29 -9.38 -23.67
C ALA A 159 8.08 -9.89 -22.90
N THR A 160 8.17 -11.07 -22.31
CA THR A 160 7.13 -11.66 -21.46
C THR A 160 7.03 -11.00 -20.08
N GLY A 161 8.10 -10.33 -19.65
CA GLY A 161 8.23 -9.53 -18.44
C GLY A 161 9.58 -8.84 -18.43
N ARG A 162 9.76 -7.83 -17.58
CA ARG A 162 10.99 -7.03 -17.51
C ARG A 162 11.36 -6.75 -16.06
N GLY A 163 12.66 -6.62 -15.76
CA GLY A 163 13.16 -6.31 -14.42
C GLY A 163 12.56 -5.04 -13.81
N ILE A 164 12.21 -4.04 -14.63
CA ILE A 164 11.51 -2.83 -14.15
C ILE A 164 10.12 -3.13 -13.55
N GLY A 165 9.57 -4.31 -13.77
CA GLY A 165 8.29 -4.74 -13.22
C GLY A 165 8.19 -4.67 -11.71
N ILE A 166 9.33 -4.65 -11.02
CA ILE A 166 9.40 -4.50 -9.55
C ILE A 166 8.68 -3.23 -9.06
N ILE A 167 8.56 -2.19 -9.90
CA ILE A 167 7.86 -0.95 -9.57
C ILE A 167 6.37 -1.19 -9.25
N ASP A 168 5.76 -2.22 -9.86
CA ASP A 168 4.34 -2.51 -9.68
C ASP A 168 4.03 -3.01 -8.25
N THR A 169 5.04 -3.50 -7.52
CA THR A 169 4.88 -4.03 -6.16
C THR A 169 5.41 -3.11 -5.04
N VAL A 170 5.77 -1.86 -5.35
CA VAL A 170 6.19 -0.88 -4.33
C VAL A 170 5.14 -0.75 -3.21
N HIS A 171 3.88 -0.96 -3.53
CA HIS A 171 2.76 -0.92 -2.60
C HIS A 171 2.80 -2.00 -1.51
N LEU A 172 3.54 -3.10 -1.68
CA LEU A 172 3.71 -4.14 -0.67
C LEU A 172 4.41 -3.62 0.61
N VAL A 173 5.08 -2.47 0.55
CA VAL A 173 5.64 -1.80 1.74
C VAL A 173 4.55 -1.49 2.77
N GLU A 174 3.38 -1.01 2.34
CA GLU A 174 2.26 -0.76 3.25
C GLU A 174 1.68 -2.05 3.83
N VAL A 175 1.63 -3.11 3.02
CA VAL A 175 1.18 -4.43 3.48
C VAL A 175 2.09 -4.98 4.57
N THR A 176 3.43 -4.86 4.42
CA THR A 176 4.36 -5.34 5.45
C THR A 176 4.22 -4.57 6.76
N LYS A 177 4.02 -3.25 6.71
CA LYS A 177 3.73 -2.44 7.90
C LYS A 177 2.41 -2.85 8.56
N ALA A 178 1.39 -3.12 7.76
CA ALA A 178 0.09 -3.57 8.25
C ALA A 178 0.18 -4.94 8.96
N ILE A 179 0.97 -5.88 8.42
CA ILE A 179 1.26 -7.18 9.06
C ILE A 179 1.91 -6.98 10.43
N GLN A 180 2.92 -6.11 10.53
CA GLN A 180 3.58 -5.78 11.79
C GLN A 180 2.60 -5.18 12.81
N ALA A 181 1.72 -4.28 12.37
CA ALA A 181 0.77 -3.61 13.24
C ALA A 181 -0.24 -4.58 13.89
N ILE A 182 -0.63 -5.66 13.19
CA ILE A 182 -1.59 -6.65 13.72
C ILE A 182 -0.94 -7.87 14.37
N GLN A 183 0.39 -7.96 14.43
CA GLN A 183 1.11 -9.16 14.92
C GLN A 183 0.66 -9.58 16.33
N GLY A 184 0.39 -8.65 17.23
CA GLY A 184 -0.08 -8.92 18.59
C GLY A 184 -1.58 -9.18 18.74
N SER A 185 -2.36 -9.09 17.65
CA SER A 185 -3.84 -9.17 17.71
C SER A 185 -4.41 -10.57 17.84
N SER A 186 -3.59 -11.62 17.63
CA SER A 186 -4.02 -13.02 17.45
C SER A 186 -4.98 -13.27 16.26
N ALA A 187 -5.08 -12.34 15.31
CA ALA A 187 -5.92 -12.49 14.12
C ALA A 187 -5.32 -13.45 13.08
N LEU A 188 -3.99 -13.57 13.05
CA LEU A 188 -3.27 -14.57 12.27
C LEU A 188 -2.81 -15.71 13.18
N SER A 189 -3.02 -16.96 12.76
CA SER A 189 -2.36 -18.11 13.39
C SER A 189 -0.84 -18.03 13.16
N ILE A 190 -0.07 -18.71 14.01
CA ILE A 190 1.39 -18.81 13.82
C ILE A 190 1.72 -19.43 12.46
N ALA A 191 0.95 -20.43 12.03
CA ALA A 191 1.14 -21.07 10.73
C ALA A 191 0.90 -20.11 9.56
N ASP A 192 -0.22 -19.37 9.59
CA ASP A 192 -0.52 -18.37 8.56
C ASP A 192 0.56 -17.27 8.52
N TYR A 193 0.96 -16.75 9.68
CA TYR A 193 2.02 -15.77 9.79
C TYR A 193 3.33 -16.25 9.16
N ASN A 194 3.76 -17.47 9.50
CA ASN A 194 4.98 -18.07 8.95
C ASN A 194 4.87 -18.27 7.43
N SER A 195 3.71 -18.67 6.92
CA SER A 195 3.48 -18.80 5.47
C SER A 195 3.60 -17.46 4.74
N ILE A 196 3.07 -16.37 5.32
CA ILE A 196 3.21 -15.03 4.79
C ILE A 196 4.69 -14.59 4.78
N ILE A 197 5.41 -14.79 5.87
CA ILE A 197 6.85 -14.48 5.96
C ILE A 197 7.65 -15.29 4.94
N GLN A 198 7.31 -16.56 4.75
CA GLN A 198 7.96 -17.41 3.73
C GLN A 198 7.68 -16.89 2.31
N TRP A 199 6.44 -16.42 2.04
CA TRP A 199 6.12 -15.80 0.75
C TRP A 199 7.02 -14.57 0.47
N PHE A 200 7.15 -13.64 1.45
CA PHE A 200 8.03 -12.48 1.31
C PHE A 200 9.50 -12.88 1.19
N SER A 201 9.96 -13.90 1.93
CA SER A 201 11.33 -14.41 1.79
C SER A 201 11.59 -14.95 0.39
N ASN A 202 10.66 -15.73 -0.16
CA ASN A 202 10.76 -16.24 -1.53
C ASN A 202 10.76 -15.11 -2.57
N TYR A 203 9.94 -14.08 -2.35
CA TYR A 203 9.89 -12.90 -3.21
C TYR A 203 11.21 -12.12 -3.20
N LEU A 204 11.80 -11.90 -2.02
CA LEU A 204 13.12 -11.26 -1.88
C LEU A 204 14.24 -12.07 -2.53
N ASN A 205 14.19 -13.41 -2.41
CA ASN A 205 15.17 -14.29 -3.05
C ASN A 205 15.04 -14.29 -4.58
N TRP A 206 13.84 -14.06 -5.11
CA TRP A 206 13.61 -13.94 -6.54
C TRP A 206 14.14 -12.61 -7.09
N MET A 207 14.03 -11.49 -6.35
CA MET A 207 14.52 -10.15 -6.73
C MET A 207 16.03 -10.07 -6.91
#